data_9c3cbefdf2ad13bc6125ee568888995c
#
_entry.id   9c3cbefdf2ad13bc6125ee568888995c
#
_cell.length_a   1.000
_cell.length_b   1.000
_cell.length_c   1.000
_cell.angle_alpha   90.00
_cell.angle_beta   90.00
_cell.angle_gamma   90.00
#
_symmetry.space_group_name_H-M   'P 1'
#
loop_
_entity.id
_entity.type
_entity.pdbx_description
1 polymer ?
#
loop_
_entity_poly.entity_id
_entity_poly.type
_entity_poly.pdbx_seq_one_letter_code
_entity_poly.pdbx_strand_id
1 'polypeptide(L)'
;MVLSPEHPYIDQYKDEIKNWDEVCAYREMAARKSDFERSELAKDKTGVMIDGLSAVNPVNGKEIPIWISDYVLMSYGTGAIMAVPAHDERDWEFAKKFNMPIIEVVAGGDVQNEVYTDVAEGTLVNSGFLNGLSVAEAKKKILEWLEENHVGKAKTNYKLRDWVFSRQRYWGCLLYTSPS
;
A
#
# COMPACT_ATOMS: atom_id res chain seq x y z
N MET A 1 0.06 6.79 -5.33
CA MET A 1 -0.39 6.78 -3.92
C MET A 1 -1.73 6.09 -3.82
N VAL A 2 -1.92 5.15 -2.88
CA VAL A 2 -3.21 4.52 -2.65
C VAL A 2 -3.59 4.72 -1.18
N LEU A 3 -4.82 5.17 -0.94
CA LEU A 3 -5.37 5.40 0.38
C LEU A 3 -6.42 4.35 0.72
N SER A 4 -6.56 4.06 2.00
CA SER A 4 -7.72 3.36 2.52
C SER A 4 -8.99 4.20 2.28
N PRO A 5 -10.14 3.60 1.96
CA PRO A 5 -11.41 4.32 1.82
C PRO A 5 -11.83 5.12 3.06
N GLU A 6 -11.34 4.73 4.24
CA GLU A 6 -11.62 5.38 5.52
C GLU A 6 -10.58 6.45 5.89
N HIS A 7 -9.62 6.75 5.01
CA HIS A 7 -8.53 7.67 5.32
C HIS A 7 -9.04 9.09 5.55
N PRO A 8 -8.66 9.76 6.66
CA PRO A 8 -9.23 11.06 7.03
C PRO A 8 -8.92 12.19 6.04
N TYR A 9 -7.87 12.08 5.23
CA TYR A 9 -7.56 13.05 4.20
C TYR A 9 -8.66 13.17 3.14
N ILE A 10 -9.44 12.13 2.89
CA ILE A 10 -10.54 12.16 1.94
C ILE A 10 -11.61 13.16 2.40
N ASP A 11 -11.94 13.15 3.68
CA ASP A 11 -12.91 14.09 4.24
C ASP A 11 -12.32 15.51 4.41
N GLN A 12 -11.03 15.60 4.71
CA GLN A 12 -10.34 16.88 4.87
C GLN A 12 -10.30 17.68 3.57
N TYR A 13 -10.13 17.02 2.43
CA TYR A 13 -9.99 17.66 1.11
C TYR A 13 -11.22 17.47 0.22
N LYS A 14 -12.37 17.14 0.81
CA LYS A 14 -13.61 16.83 0.07
C LYS A 14 -14.02 17.90 -0.95
N ASP A 15 -13.81 19.17 -0.62
CA ASP A 15 -14.22 20.31 -1.45
C ASP A 15 -13.33 20.47 -2.70
N GLU A 16 -12.17 19.83 -2.71
CA GLU A 16 -11.22 19.81 -3.83
C GLU A 16 -11.41 18.57 -4.73
N ILE A 17 -12.16 17.57 -4.26
CA ILE A 17 -12.42 16.33 -4.98
C ILE A 17 -13.55 16.53 -5.98
N LYS A 18 -13.24 16.45 -7.26
CA LYS A 18 -14.23 16.70 -8.34
C LYS A 18 -15.23 15.56 -8.52
N ASN A 19 -14.79 14.32 -8.31
CA ASN A 19 -15.62 13.12 -8.43
C ASN A 19 -16.11 12.61 -7.06
N TRP A 20 -16.52 13.52 -6.18
CA TRP A 20 -16.91 13.22 -4.80
C TRP A 20 -17.98 12.15 -4.68
N ASP A 21 -19.00 12.17 -5.53
CA ASP A 21 -20.09 11.20 -5.50
C ASP A 21 -19.61 9.77 -5.77
N GLU A 22 -18.68 9.60 -6.72
CA GLU A 22 -18.06 8.33 -7.02
C GLU A 22 -17.19 7.82 -5.86
N VAL A 23 -16.42 8.73 -5.25
CA VAL A 23 -15.60 8.44 -4.06
C VAL A 23 -16.49 7.99 -2.90
N CYS A 24 -17.61 8.67 -2.64
CA CYS A 24 -18.55 8.31 -1.59
C CYS A 24 -19.20 6.94 -1.85
N ALA A 25 -19.66 6.69 -3.06
CA ALA A 25 -20.25 5.40 -3.43
C ALA A 25 -19.25 4.24 -3.24
N TYR A 26 -17.98 4.46 -3.58
CA TYR A 26 -16.92 3.48 -3.36
C TYR A 26 -16.67 3.24 -1.87
N ARG A 27 -16.60 4.30 -1.06
CA ARG A 27 -16.42 4.21 0.40
C ARG A 27 -17.56 3.42 1.05
N GLU A 28 -18.79 3.65 0.65
CA GLU A 28 -19.95 2.88 1.14
C GLU A 28 -19.88 1.41 0.76
N MET A 29 -19.44 1.10 -0.46
CA MET A 29 -19.25 -0.28 -0.91
C MET A 29 -18.13 -0.97 -0.09
N ALA A 30 -17.01 -0.29 0.12
CA ALA A 30 -15.90 -0.82 0.89
C ALA A 30 -16.24 -1.04 2.37
N ALA A 31 -17.05 -0.14 2.97
CA ALA A 31 -17.49 -0.25 4.36
C ALA A 31 -18.38 -1.47 4.66
N ARG A 32 -18.97 -2.07 3.63
CA ARG A 32 -19.76 -3.30 3.77
C ARG A 32 -18.92 -4.57 3.85
N LYS A 33 -17.62 -4.47 3.54
CA LYS A 33 -16.69 -5.59 3.56
C LYS A 33 -15.89 -5.58 4.86
N SER A 34 -15.68 -6.75 5.43
CA SER A 34 -14.76 -6.94 6.54
C SER A 34 -13.29 -6.85 6.07
N ASP A 35 -12.38 -6.58 6.99
CA ASP A 35 -10.93 -6.56 6.69
C ASP A 35 -10.44 -7.89 6.11
N PHE A 36 -11.05 -9.00 6.53
CA PHE A 36 -10.73 -10.32 6.00
C PHE A 36 -11.15 -10.46 4.52
N GLU A 37 -12.36 -10.03 4.18
CA GLU A 37 -12.85 -10.06 2.79
C GLU A 37 -12.01 -9.14 1.88
N ARG A 38 -11.57 -8.02 2.41
CA ARG A 38 -10.72 -7.05 1.69
C ARG A 38 -9.29 -7.55 1.47
N SER A 39 -8.74 -8.34 2.40
CA SER A 39 -7.34 -8.78 2.33
C SER A 39 -7.13 -10.15 1.72
N GLU A 40 -8.00 -11.12 2.03
CA GLU A 40 -7.78 -12.52 1.69
C GLU A 40 -8.68 -13.04 0.56
N LEU A 41 -9.91 -12.51 0.47
CA LEU A 41 -10.89 -12.98 -0.50
C LEU A 41 -11.00 -12.12 -1.76
N ALA A 42 -10.42 -10.93 -1.76
CA ALA A 42 -10.49 -10.02 -2.90
C ALA A 42 -9.60 -10.48 -4.04
N LYS A 43 -10.13 -11.33 -4.92
CA LYS A 43 -9.46 -11.71 -6.18
C LYS A 43 -9.43 -10.56 -7.18
N ASP A 44 -10.46 -9.74 -7.19
CA ASP A 44 -10.56 -8.58 -8.08
C ASP A 44 -10.17 -7.30 -7.36
N LYS A 45 -9.13 -6.62 -7.86
CA LYS A 45 -8.74 -5.30 -7.34
C LYS A 45 -9.79 -4.26 -7.75
N THR A 46 -10.27 -3.51 -6.79
CA THR A 46 -11.20 -2.40 -7.02
C THR A 46 -10.60 -1.09 -6.52
N GLY A 47 -10.99 0.02 -7.09
CA GLY A 47 -10.52 1.33 -6.67
C GLY A 47 -11.09 2.44 -7.49
N VAL A 48 -11.01 3.65 -6.96
CA VAL A 48 -11.42 4.89 -7.61
C VAL A 48 -10.27 5.89 -7.51
N MET A 49 -9.98 6.55 -8.62
CA MET A 49 -9.03 7.66 -8.64
C MET A 49 -9.70 8.90 -8.03
N ILE A 50 -8.99 9.59 -7.16
CA ILE A 50 -9.45 10.88 -6.66
C ILE A 50 -9.10 11.95 -7.70
N ASP A 51 -10.10 12.53 -8.32
CA ASP A 51 -9.91 13.59 -9.30
C ASP A 51 -9.85 14.97 -8.61
N GLY A 52 -8.89 15.78 -9.01
CA GLY A 52 -8.64 17.11 -8.44
C GLY A 52 -7.51 17.16 -7.42
N LEU A 53 -7.04 16.02 -6.93
CA LEU A 53 -5.92 15.95 -5.99
C LEU A 53 -4.77 15.12 -6.56
N SER A 54 -3.55 15.54 -6.26
CA SER A 54 -2.32 14.79 -6.52
C SER A 54 -1.44 14.75 -5.28
N ALA A 55 -0.62 13.72 -5.17
CA ALA A 55 0.41 13.65 -4.15
C ALA A 55 1.77 13.97 -4.78
N VAL A 56 2.61 14.69 -4.07
CA VAL A 56 3.97 14.97 -4.52
C VAL A 56 4.94 13.96 -3.91
N ASN A 57 5.69 13.28 -4.77
CA ASN A 57 6.78 12.43 -4.31
C ASN A 57 7.94 13.32 -3.84
N PRO A 58 8.28 13.34 -2.55
CA PRO A 58 9.26 14.29 -2.01
C PRO A 58 10.67 14.06 -2.56
N VAL A 59 10.98 12.86 -3.04
CA VAL A 59 12.32 12.50 -3.51
C VAL A 59 12.63 13.08 -4.89
N ASN A 60 11.64 13.17 -5.76
CA ASN A 60 11.83 13.60 -7.16
C ASN A 60 10.92 14.76 -7.58
N GLY A 61 10.07 15.26 -6.69
CA GLY A 61 9.13 16.36 -6.93
C GLY A 61 8.00 16.04 -7.93
N LYS A 62 7.87 14.81 -8.37
CA LYS A 62 6.82 14.44 -9.35
C LYS A 62 5.47 14.28 -8.67
N GLU A 63 4.46 14.79 -9.32
CA GLU A 63 3.08 14.53 -8.94
C GLU A 63 2.68 13.11 -9.31
N ILE A 64 1.99 12.46 -8.39
CA ILE A 64 1.45 11.10 -8.56
C ILE A 64 -0.04 11.10 -8.27
N PRO A 65 -0.83 10.33 -9.01
CA PRO A 65 -2.27 10.24 -8.77
C PRO A 65 -2.56 9.60 -7.41
N ILE A 66 -3.67 10.04 -6.82
CA ILE A 66 -4.19 9.46 -5.57
C ILE A 66 -5.36 8.55 -5.93
N TRP A 67 -5.32 7.34 -5.42
CA TRP A 67 -6.38 6.35 -5.54
C TRP A 67 -6.90 5.95 -4.17
N ILE A 68 -8.14 5.55 -4.10
CA ILE A 68 -8.69 4.81 -2.95
C ILE A 68 -8.92 3.36 -3.38
N SER A 69 -8.57 2.44 -2.51
CA SER A 69 -8.78 1.02 -2.77
C SER A 69 -9.01 0.24 -1.48
N ASP A 70 -9.87 -0.75 -1.55
CA ASP A 70 -10.27 -1.56 -0.41
C ASP A 70 -9.20 -2.55 0.07
N TYR A 71 -8.16 -2.83 -0.74
CA TYR A 71 -7.05 -3.66 -0.27
C TYR A 71 -6.09 -2.92 0.70
N VAL A 72 -6.21 -1.59 0.80
CA VAL A 72 -5.46 -0.78 1.77
C VAL A 72 -6.31 -0.64 3.05
N LEU A 73 -5.76 -1.08 4.17
CA LEU A 73 -6.46 -1.07 5.46
C LEU A 73 -5.93 0.04 6.37
N MET A 74 -6.83 0.70 7.12
CA MET A 74 -6.44 1.66 8.16
C MET A 74 -5.69 1.02 9.33
N SER A 75 -5.90 -0.26 9.55
CA SER A 75 -5.19 -1.05 10.58
C SER A 75 -3.73 -1.31 10.23
N TYR A 76 -3.31 -0.99 9.01
CA TYR A 76 -1.94 -1.19 8.55
C TYR A 76 -1.23 0.14 8.27
N GLY A 77 -0.25 0.47 9.10
CA GLY A 77 0.53 1.70 8.96
C GLY A 77 -0.30 2.96 9.20
N THR A 78 -0.33 3.82 8.18
CA THR A 78 -1.09 5.08 8.20
C THR A 78 -2.40 5.00 7.42
N GLY A 79 -2.70 3.87 6.79
CA GLY A 79 -3.80 3.76 5.83
C GLY A 79 -3.50 4.41 4.47
N ALA A 80 -2.26 4.80 4.25
CA ALA A 80 -1.76 5.34 2.98
C ALA A 80 -0.51 4.58 2.56
N ILE A 81 -0.46 4.13 1.31
CA ILE A 81 0.68 3.42 0.75
C ILE A 81 1.22 4.13 -0.48
N MET A 82 2.53 4.14 -0.62
CA MET A 82 3.17 4.41 -1.90
C MET A 82 3.30 3.07 -2.62
N ALA A 83 2.49 2.87 -3.65
CA ALA A 83 2.45 1.62 -4.40
C ALA A 83 3.76 1.38 -5.15
N VAL A 84 4.17 0.12 -5.24
CA VAL A 84 5.36 -0.33 -5.96
C VAL A 84 4.99 -1.43 -6.96
N PRO A 85 4.32 -1.08 -8.06
CA PRO A 85 3.74 -2.06 -8.98
C PRO A 85 4.74 -3.04 -9.60
N ALA A 86 6.00 -2.65 -9.74
CA ALA A 86 7.01 -3.53 -10.32
C ALA A 86 7.40 -4.72 -9.42
N HIS A 87 7.23 -4.58 -8.09
CA HIS A 87 7.82 -5.49 -7.10
C HIS A 87 6.85 -5.93 -6.00
N ASP A 88 5.60 -5.53 -6.06
CA ASP A 88 4.52 -6.00 -5.18
C ASP A 88 3.37 -6.54 -6.03
N GLU A 89 2.96 -7.78 -5.75
CA GLU A 89 1.95 -8.49 -6.53
C GLU A 89 0.58 -7.78 -6.51
N ARG A 90 0.18 -7.27 -5.36
CA ARG A 90 -1.11 -6.57 -5.20
C ARG A 90 -1.13 -5.26 -5.98
N ASP A 91 -0.03 -4.52 -5.90
CA ASP A 91 0.14 -3.26 -6.61
C ASP A 91 0.27 -3.47 -8.12
N TRP A 92 0.92 -4.57 -8.54
CA TRP A 92 1.05 -4.94 -9.95
C TRP A 92 -0.32 -5.27 -10.56
N GLU A 93 -1.12 -6.12 -9.91
CA GLU A 93 -2.47 -6.44 -10.35
C GLU A 93 -3.35 -5.19 -10.44
N PHE A 94 -3.24 -4.31 -9.44
CA PHE A 94 -3.95 -3.04 -9.42
C PHE A 94 -3.52 -2.14 -10.60
N ALA A 95 -2.22 -1.98 -10.81
CA ALA A 95 -1.69 -1.16 -11.89
C ALA A 95 -2.08 -1.70 -13.28
N LYS A 96 -2.06 -3.02 -13.46
CA LYS A 96 -2.53 -3.67 -14.70
C LYS A 96 -4.00 -3.42 -14.96
N LYS A 97 -4.83 -3.60 -13.95
CA LYS A 97 -6.28 -3.38 -14.08
C LYS A 97 -6.64 -1.96 -14.48
N PHE A 98 -5.94 -0.98 -13.95
CA PHE A 98 -6.20 0.44 -14.20
C PHE A 98 -5.25 1.07 -15.23
N ASN A 99 -4.51 0.26 -16.01
CA ASN A 99 -3.58 0.70 -17.04
C ASN A 99 -2.58 1.78 -16.55
N MET A 100 -2.09 1.62 -15.34
CA MET A 100 -1.08 2.52 -14.79
C MET A 100 0.33 2.13 -15.27
N PRO A 101 1.25 3.09 -15.37
CA PRO A 101 2.63 2.80 -15.72
C PRO A 101 3.31 1.96 -14.63
N ILE A 102 3.96 0.89 -15.05
CA ILE A 102 4.80 0.04 -14.20
C ILE A 102 6.25 0.32 -14.54
N ILE A 103 7.01 0.84 -13.59
CA ILE A 103 8.41 1.23 -13.79
C ILE A 103 9.29 0.27 -12.99
N GLU A 104 10.19 -0.43 -13.66
CA GLU A 104 11.21 -1.25 -13.01
C GLU A 104 12.12 -0.37 -12.17
N VAL A 105 12.25 -0.68 -10.88
CA VAL A 105 13.14 0.03 -9.93
C VAL A 105 14.22 -0.87 -9.34
N VAL A 106 14.05 -2.19 -9.46
CA VAL A 106 15.11 -3.18 -9.18
C VAL A 106 15.30 -4.00 -10.44
N ALA A 107 16.52 -4.00 -10.97
CA ALA A 107 16.85 -4.69 -12.21
C ALA A 107 16.75 -6.21 -12.07
N GLY A 108 16.23 -6.88 -13.09
CA GLY A 108 16.29 -8.34 -13.20
C GLY A 108 15.02 -9.03 -13.67
N GLY A 109 13.91 -8.31 -13.88
CA GLY A 109 12.64 -8.92 -14.32
C GLY A 109 11.96 -8.22 -15.49
N ASP A 110 11.04 -8.91 -16.15
CA ASP A 110 10.15 -8.30 -17.14
C ASP A 110 8.85 -7.81 -16.46
N VAL A 111 8.97 -6.69 -15.76
CA VAL A 111 7.88 -6.11 -14.96
C VAL A 111 6.62 -5.74 -15.75
N GLN A 112 6.72 -5.76 -17.10
CA GLN A 112 5.58 -5.52 -17.96
C GLN A 112 4.69 -6.76 -18.09
N ASN A 113 5.25 -7.94 -17.99
CA ASN A 113 4.55 -9.20 -18.17
C ASN A 113 4.28 -9.92 -16.85
N GLU A 114 5.17 -9.77 -15.86
CA GLU A 114 5.06 -10.38 -14.55
C GLU A 114 5.62 -9.49 -13.44
N VAL A 115 5.17 -9.70 -12.21
CA VAL A 115 5.74 -9.02 -11.06
C VAL A 115 7.11 -9.62 -10.72
N TYR A 116 8.11 -8.77 -10.49
CA TYR A 116 9.44 -9.20 -10.07
C TYR A 116 9.60 -9.03 -8.56
N THR A 117 9.46 -10.13 -7.83
CA THR A 117 9.47 -10.14 -6.36
C THR A 117 10.80 -10.51 -5.72
N ASP A 118 11.72 -11.10 -6.48
CA ASP A 118 13.05 -11.49 -5.99
C ASP A 118 14.01 -10.29 -6.02
N VAL A 119 13.77 -9.35 -5.11
CA VAL A 119 14.51 -8.07 -5.07
C VAL A 119 15.65 -8.05 -4.05
N ALA A 120 15.88 -9.13 -3.32
CA ALA A 120 16.80 -9.13 -2.18
C ALA A 120 18.26 -8.78 -2.55
N GLU A 121 18.74 -9.29 -3.68
CA GLU A 121 20.09 -9.05 -4.19
C GLU A 121 20.12 -8.13 -5.43
N GLY A 122 19.00 -7.49 -5.74
CA GLY A 122 18.88 -6.66 -6.93
C GLY A 122 19.62 -5.32 -6.82
N THR A 123 19.89 -4.74 -7.99
CA THR A 123 20.48 -3.42 -8.13
C THR A 123 19.41 -2.42 -8.54
N LEU A 124 19.39 -1.24 -7.92
CA LEU A 124 18.40 -0.22 -8.23
C LEU A 124 18.66 0.45 -9.58
N VAL A 125 17.56 0.63 -10.33
CA VAL A 125 17.50 1.33 -11.61
C VAL A 125 16.35 2.34 -11.57
N ASN A 126 16.32 3.31 -12.46
CA ASN A 126 15.27 4.35 -12.56
C ASN A 126 14.96 5.06 -11.22
N SER A 127 15.91 5.09 -10.30
CA SER A 127 15.74 5.53 -8.90
C SER A 127 16.62 6.76 -8.55
N GLY A 128 17.05 7.53 -9.55
CA GLY A 128 17.83 8.76 -9.37
C GLY A 128 19.14 8.53 -8.63
N PHE A 129 19.33 9.18 -7.49
CA PHE A 129 20.56 9.09 -6.70
C PHE A 129 20.79 7.72 -6.02
N LEU A 130 19.81 6.82 -6.11
CA LEU A 130 19.90 5.44 -5.60
C LEU A 130 20.31 4.44 -6.68
N ASN A 131 20.43 4.87 -7.94
CA ASN A 131 20.82 3.98 -9.04
C ASN A 131 22.17 3.31 -8.77
N GLY A 132 22.25 2.02 -9.11
CA GLY A 132 23.48 1.24 -8.96
C GLY A 132 23.75 0.73 -7.54
N LEU A 133 22.93 1.10 -6.56
CA LEU A 133 23.04 0.59 -5.19
C LEU A 133 22.31 -0.75 -5.06
N SER A 134 22.77 -1.58 -4.13
CA SER A 134 21.99 -2.72 -3.69
C SER A 134 20.72 -2.27 -2.94
N VAL A 135 19.70 -3.11 -2.89
CA VAL A 135 18.44 -2.79 -2.18
C VAL A 135 18.70 -2.46 -0.71
N ALA A 136 19.63 -3.14 -0.05
CA ALA A 136 19.95 -2.89 1.36
C ALA A 136 20.61 -1.52 1.57
N GLU A 137 21.55 -1.15 0.72
CA GLU A 137 22.22 0.16 0.76
C GLU A 137 21.26 1.29 0.41
N ALA A 138 20.41 1.06 -0.59
CA ALA A 138 19.42 2.05 -1.00
C ALA A 138 18.37 2.34 0.08
N LYS A 139 17.89 1.30 0.77
CA LYS A 139 16.99 1.48 1.93
C LYS A 139 17.61 2.34 3.01
N LYS A 140 18.85 2.12 3.34
CA LYS A 140 19.56 2.91 4.33
C LYS A 140 19.71 4.36 3.88
N LYS A 141 20.19 4.56 2.65
CA LYS A 141 20.43 5.89 2.09
C LYS A 141 19.16 6.72 1.92
N ILE A 142 18.03 6.09 1.52
CA ILE A 142 16.76 6.81 1.39
C ILE A 142 16.21 7.23 2.74
N LEU A 143 16.36 6.40 3.78
CA LEU A 143 15.93 6.76 5.13
C LEU A 143 16.76 7.94 5.69
N GLU A 144 18.07 7.92 5.52
CA GLU A 144 18.95 9.03 5.89
C GLU A 144 18.53 10.31 5.17
N TRP A 145 18.28 10.24 3.86
CA TRP A 145 17.82 11.38 3.05
C TRP A 145 16.47 11.93 3.53
N LEU A 146 15.50 11.06 3.83
CA LEU A 146 14.17 11.45 4.31
C LEU A 146 14.25 12.17 5.67
N GLU A 147 15.12 11.71 6.56
CA GLU A 147 15.32 12.31 7.88
C GLU A 147 16.06 13.67 7.77
N GLU A 148 17.10 13.75 6.95
CA GLU A 148 17.85 14.98 6.71
C GLU A 148 16.98 16.09 6.11
N ASN A 149 16.09 15.73 5.19
CA ASN A 149 15.17 16.68 4.56
C ASN A 149 13.87 16.91 5.36
N HIS A 150 13.73 16.30 6.53
CA HIS A 150 12.54 16.40 7.41
C HIS A 150 11.20 16.02 6.74
N VAL A 151 11.24 15.14 5.74
CA VAL A 151 10.05 14.66 5.01
C VAL A 151 9.61 13.27 5.40
N GLY A 152 10.39 12.59 6.26
CA GLY A 152 10.06 11.26 6.78
C GLY A 152 10.99 10.84 7.90
N LYS A 153 10.66 9.73 8.53
CA LYS A 153 11.50 9.10 9.56
C LYS A 153 11.32 7.60 9.55
N ALA A 154 12.36 6.87 9.95
CA ALA A 154 12.27 5.44 10.16
C ALA A 154 11.32 5.13 11.31
N LYS A 155 10.37 4.21 11.09
CA LYS A 155 9.46 3.72 12.13
C LYS A 155 9.34 2.22 12.05
N THR A 156 9.60 1.55 13.14
CA THR A 156 9.38 0.11 13.27
C THR A 156 7.96 -0.14 13.76
N ASN A 157 7.15 -0.80 12.94
CA ASN A 157 5.83 -1.26 13.32
C ASN A 157 5.87 -2.77 13.50
N TYR A 158 5.38 -3.23 14.64
CA TYR A 158 5.24 -4.66 14.89
C TYR A 158 3.86 -5.11 14.41
N LYS A 159 3.82 -5.97 13.39
CA LYS A 159 2.57 -6.61 12.94
C LYS A 159 2.28 -7.79 13.86
N LEU A 160 1.73 -7.51 15.02
CA LEU A 160 1.24 -8.54 15.91
C LEU A 160 -0.22 -8.81 15.57
N ARG A 161 -0.50 -10.03 15.14
CA ARG A 161 -1.89 -10.52 15.14
C ARG A 161 -2.24 -10.91 16.56
N ASP A 162 -3.47 -10.62 16.95
CA ASP A 162 -3.99 -11.16 18.21
C ASP A 162 -3.82 -12.66 18.21
N TRP A 163 -3.27 -13.16 19.27
CA TRP A 163 -3.08 -14.59 19.38
C TRP A 163 -4.43 -15.30 19.42
N VAL A 164 -4.51 -16.53 18.92
CA VAL A 164 -5.72 -17.38 18.92
C VAL A 164 -6.40 -17.44 20.27
N PHE A 165 -5.62 -17.38 21.33
CA PHE A 165 -6.10 -17.35 22.69
C PHE A 165 -6.98 -16.13 23.00
N SER A 166 -6.61 -14.94 22.56
CA SER A 166 -7.39 -13.73 22.77
C SER A 166 -8.57 -13.59 21.80
N ARG A 167 -8.50 -14.26 20.67
CA ARG A 167 -9.55 -14.16 19.65
C ARG A 167 -10.71 -15.09 19.82
N GLN A 168 -10.42 -16.31 20.23
CA GLN A 168 -11.42 -17.38 20.14
C GLN A 168 -11.77 -17.99 21.48
N ARG A 169 -11.04 -17.63 22.55
CA ARG A 169 -11.19 -18.29 23.82
C ARG A 169 -11.18 -17.28 24.94
N TYR A 170 -12.16 -17.37 25.77
CA TYR A 170 -12.17 -16.68 27.04
C TYR A 170 -11.16 -17.33 28.00
N TRP A 171 -10.71 -16.56 28.94
CA TRP A 171 -9.91 -17.06 30.03
C TRP A 171 -10.57 -18.27 30.68
N GLY A 172 -9.87 -19.40 30.73
CA GLY A 172 -10.38 -20.64 31.26
C GLY A 172 -11.22 -21.49 30.29
N CYS A 173 -11.50 -20.96 29.13
CA CYS A 173 -12.08 -21.76 28.08
C CYS A 173 -10.97 -22.51 27.35
N LEU A 174 -10.87 -23.74 27.62
CA LEU A 174 -9.72 -24.47 27.26
C LEU A 174 -9.73 -25.15 25.97
N LEU A 175 -8.74 -25.61 25.77
CA LEU A 175 -8.17 -26.45 24.75
C LEU A 175 -8.87 -27.81 24.59
N TYR A 176 -9.78 -28.11 25.46
CA TYR A 176 -10.46 -29.40 25.44
C TYR A 176 -11.61 -29.50 24.46
N THR A 177 -11.75 -28.54 23.65
CA THR A 177 -12.88 -28.49 22.73
C THR A 177 -12.78 -29.37 21.52
N SER A 178 -11.88 -30.24 21.49
CA SER A 178 -11.94 -31.32 20.53
C SER A 178 -12.78 -32.43 21.14
N PRO A 179 -14.03 -32.59 20.75
CA PRO A 179 -14.66 -33.87 20.95
C PRO A 179 -13.85 -34.86 20.13
N SER A 180 -13.33 -35.75 20.77
CA SER A 180 -12.84 -36.95 20.11
C SER A 180 -13.95 -37.55 19.24
#